data_fe5b1d2bf78036bb52761f54f153e962
#
_entry.id   fe5b1d2bf78036bb52761f54f153e962
#
_cell.length_a   1.000
_cell.length_b   1.000
_cell.length_c   1.000
_cell.angle_alpha   90.00
_cell.angle_beta   90.00
_cell.angle_gamma   90.00
#
_symmetry.space_group_name_H-M   'P 1'
#
loop_
_entity.id
_entity.type
_entity.pdbx_description
1 polymer ?
#
loop_
_entity_poly.entity_id
_entity_poly.type
_entity_poly.pdbx_seq_one_letter_code
_entity_poly.pdbx_strand_id
1 'polypeptide(L)'
;MLFRSEKLTGPGTVFIHAGGDFVEFNLAPNEVIQIDTGSLVAFDESVDYDIQMVGGIRTALFGGEGLFLATLTGPGRVIVQSMTLAKMRRELAPYPMGGEESHGLGVLGSVFNSED
;
A
#
# COMPACT_ATOMS: atom_id res chain seq x y z
N MET A 1 1.44 -5.31 13.96
CA MET A 1 0.53 -4.86 12.90
C MET A 1 -0.41 -5.99 12.54
N LEU A 2 -1.69 -5.68 12.52
CA LEU A 2 -2.70 -6.67 12.17
C LEU A 2 -3.09 -6.47 10.72
N PHE A 3 -3.02 -7.53 9.96
CA PHE A 3 -3.53 -7.52 8.59
C PHE A 3 -4.96 -8.00 8.61
N ARG A 4 -5.80 -7.26 7.96
CA ARG A 4 -7.19 -7.62 7.84
C ARG A 4 -7.53 -7.82 6.38
N SER A 5 -8.19 -8.90 6.10
CA SER A 5 -8.79 -9.14 4.81
C SER A 5 -10.24 -9.46 5.01
N GLU A 6 -11.06 -9.05 4.07
CA GLU A 6 -12.48 -9.33 4.10
C GLU A 6 -12.83 -10.15 2.88
N LYS A 7 -13.64 -11.15 3.08
CA LYS A 7 -14.16 -11.96 1.99
C LYS A 7 -15.58 -11.53 1.69
N LEU A 8 -15.81 -11.16 0.45
CA LEU A 8 -17.13 -10.77 -0.04
C LEU A 8 -17.67 -11.88 -0.91
N THR A 9 -18.86 -12.33 -0.61
CA THR A 9 -19.49 -13.45 -1.31
C THR A 9 -20.91 -13.08 -1.66
N GLY A 10 -21.34 -13.49 -2.82
CA GLY A 10 -22.73 -13.37 -3.24
C GLY A 10 -22.86 -12.77 -4.63
N PRO A 11 -24.07 -12.80 -5.19
CA PRO A 11 -24.33 -12.05 -6.41
C PRO A 11 -24.52 -10.58 -6.06
N GLY A 12 -23.90 -9.69 -6.82
CA GLY A 12 -24.06 -8.27 -6.56
C GLY A 12 -22.89 -7.48 -7.10
N THR A 13 -22.95 -6.19 -6.86
CA THR A 13 -21.92 -5.25 -7.30
C THR A 13 -21.21 -4.69 -6.09
N VAL A 14 -19.90 -4.64 -6.17
CA VAL A 14 -19.05 -4.08 -5.12
C VAL A 14 -18.34 -2.85 -5.68
N PHE A 15 -18.38 -1.77 -4.93
CA PHE A 15 -17.64 -0.57 -5.29
C PHE A 15 -16.37 -0.49 -4.45
N ILE A 16 -15.25 -0.31 -5.12
CA ILE A 16 -13.95 -0.26 -4.46
C ILE A 16 -13.35 1.13 -4.63
N HIS A 17 -12.86 1.68 -3.55
CA HIS A 17 -12.16 2.97 -3.55
C HIS A 17 -10.68 2.73 -3.33
N ALA A 18 -9.85 3.41 -4.10
CA ALA A 18 -8.40 3.27 -3.98
C ALA A 18 -7.73 4.59 -4.34
N GLY A 19 -6.44 4.70 -4.01
CA GLY A 19 -5.65 5.87 -4.35
C GLY A 19 -4.97 5.73 -5.69
N GLY A 20 -5.05 6.79 -6.50
CA GLY A 20 -4.46 6.78 -7.83
C GLY A 20 -5.25 5.89 -8.79
N ASP A 21 -4.52 5.19 -9.62
CA ASP A 21 -5.12 4.30 -10.61
C ASP A 21 -5.18 2.87 -10.10
N PHE A 22 -6.13 2.14 -10.63
CA PHE A 22 -6.19 0.69 -10.45
C PHE A 22 -5.35 0.02 -11.53
N VAL A 23 -4.58 -0.97 -11.12
CA VAL A 23 -3.86 -1.84 -12.05
C VAL A 23 -4.32 -3.26 -11.79
N GLU A 24 -4.70 -3.95 -12.84
CA GLU A 24 -5.20 -5.31 -12.74
C GLU A 24 -4.21 -6.29 -13.35
N PHE A 25 -3.88 -7.32 -12.59
CA PHE A 25 -3.04 -8.42 -13.06
C PHE A 25 -3.89 -9.68 -13.14
N ASN A 26 -3.82 -10.35 -14.27
CA ASN A 26 -4.47 -11.64 -14.44
C ASN A 26 -3.38 -12.70 -14.35
N LEU A 27 -3.33 -13.39 -13.23
CA LEU A 27 -2.29 -14.37 -12.97
C LEU A 27 -2.69 -15.73 -13.56
N ALA A 28 -1.76 -16.30 -14.29
CA ALA A 28 -1.89 -17.67 -14.76
C ALA A 28 -1.70 -18.65 -13.59
N PRO A 29 -2.12 -19.91 -13.75
CA PRO A 29 -1.85 -20.91 -12.70
C PRO A 29 -0.36 -20.96 -12.37
N ASN A 30 -0.05 -20.90 -11.09
CA ASN A 30 1.31 -20.91 -10.53
C ASN A 30 2.16 -19.69 -10.86
N GLU A 31 1.56 -18.68 -11.48
CA GLU A 31 2.25 -17.40 -11.65
C GLU A 31 2.27 -16.65 -10.33
N VAL A 32 3.43 -16.11 -9.97
CA VAL A 32 3.66 -15.49 -8.68
C VAL A 32 4.05 -14.03 -8.86
N ILE A 33 3.41 -13.15 -8.10
CA ILE A 33 3.86 -11.76 -8.00
C ILE A 33 4.05 -11.39 -6.53
N GLN A 34 4.92 -10.45 -6.31
CA GLN A 34 5.14 -9.88 -4.98
C GLN A 34 4.82 -8.40 -5.03
N ILE A 35 4.02 -7.95 -4.11
CA ILE A 35 3.63 -6.54 -4.05
C ILE A 35 3.63 -6.09 -2.60
N ASP A 36 3.78 -4.78 -2.41
CA ASP A 36 3.62 -4.16 -1.11
C ASP A 36 2.16 -4.34 -0.66
N THR A 37 1.96 -4.79 0.57
CA THR A 37 0.62 -4.99 1.09
C THR A 37 -0.22 -3.72 1.06
N GLY A 38 0.42 -2.55 1.18
CA GLY A 38 -0.28 -1.28 1.08
C GLY A 38 -0.85 -1.00 -0.30
N SER A 39 -0.30 -1.63 -1.32
CA SER A 39 -0.79 -1.46 -2.69
C SER A 39 -1.88 -2.45 -3.07
N LEU A 40 -2.05 -3.49 -2.30
CA LEU A 40 -3.05 -4.52 -2.61
C LEU A 40 -4.44 -4.01 -2.31
N VAL A 41 -5.32 -4.09 -3.28
CA VAL A 41 -6.72 -3.67 -3.11
C VAL A 41 -7.63 -4.88 -2.98
N ALA A 42 -7.54 -5.80 -3.92
CA ALA A 42 -8.42 -6.96 -3.95
C ALA A 42 -7.81 -8.06 -4.79
N PHE A 43 -8.28 -9.27 -4.58
CA PHE A 43 -7.89 -10.41 -5.41
C PHE A 43 -8.99 -11.47 -5.36
N ASP A 44 -9.01 -12.28 -6.38
CA ASP A 44 -9.98 -13.38 -6.47
C ASP A 44 -9.70 -14.44 -5.41
N GLU A 45 -10.73 -15.14 -5.00
CA GLU A 45 -10.60 -16.20 -4.01
C GLU A 45 -9.65 -17.31 -4.47
N SER A 46 -9.53 -17.50 -5.78
CA SER A 46 -8.65 -18.52 -6.33
C SER A 46 -7.18 -18.19 -6.21
N VAL A 47 -6.85 -16.94 -5.88
CA VAL A 47 -5.47 -16.50 -5.70
C VAL A 47 -5.02 -16.86 -4.29
N ASP A 48 -3.88 -17.52 -4.22
CA ASP A 48 -3.26 -17.82 -2.94
C ASP A 48 -2.41 -16.63 -2.51
N TYR A 49 -2.48 -16.23 -1.25
CA TYR A 49 -1.64 -15.13 -0.83
C TYR A 49 -0.95 -15.45 0.50
N ASP A 50 0.24 -14.89 0.66
CA ASP A 50 1.03 -15.00 1.86
C ASP A 50 1.67 -13.65 2.13
N ILE A 51 1.77 -13.29 3.39
CA ILE A 51 2.33 -11.99 3.79
C ILE A 51 3.61 -12.24 4.57
N GLN A 52 4.67 -11.56 4.16
CA GLN A 52 5.96 -11.71 4.79
C GLN A 52 6.51 -10.33 5.13
N MET A 53 7.14 -10.23 6.29
CA MET A 53 7.89 -9.05 6.63
C MET A 53 9.28 -9.13 6.04
N VAL A 54 9.69 -8.07 5.36
CA VAL A 54 10.97 -8.02 4.68
C VAL A 54 11.80 -6.89 5.27
N GLY A 55 13.10 -7.12 5.39
CA GLY A 55 14.02 -6.10 5.83
C GLY A 55 14.23 -6.02 7.33
N GLY A 56 13.36 -6.59 8.10
CA GLY A 56 13.51 -6.67 9.54
C GLY A 56 13.74 -5.32 10.21
N ILE A 57 14.59 -5.33 11.21
CA ILE A 57 14.84 -4.12 12.02
C ILE A 57 15.35 -2.97 11.18
N ARG A 58 16.22 -3.28 10.23
CA ARG A 58 16.84 -2.24 9.42
C ARG A 58 15.80 -1.47 8.61
N THR A 59 14.87 -2.20 8.02
CA THR A 59 13.80 -1.57 7.27
C THR A 59 12.92 -0.73 8.20
N ALA A 60 12.62 -1.24 9.37
CA ALA A 60 11.82 -0.50 10.34
C ALA A 60 12.50 0.79 10.77
N LEU A 61 13.82 0.77 10.96
CA LEU A 61 14.55 1.97 11.34
C LEU A 61 14.52 3.04 10.26
N PHE A 62 14.64 2.64 9.01
CA PHE A 62 14.66 3.60 7.92
C PHE A 62 13.27 4.03 7.48
N GLY A 63 12.30 3.14 7.53
CA GLY A 63 10.97 3.43 7.07
C GLY A 63 9.99 3.82 8.16
N GLY A 64 10.37 3.64 9.42
CA GLY A 64 9.47 3.87 10.53
C GLY A 64 8.37 2.82 10.63
N GLU A 65 8.18 2.05 9.59
CA GLU A 65 7.21 0.96 9.53
C GLU A 65 7.87 -0.21 8.85
N GLY A 66 7.53 -1.41 9.25
CA GLY A 66 8.03 -2.59 8.57
C GLY A 66 7.53 -2.64 7.13
N LEU A 67 8.35 -3.22 6.28
CA LEU A 67 7.92 -3.48 4.92
C LEU A 67 7.32 -4.88 4.85
N PHE A 68 6.07 -4.93 4.46
CA PHE A 68 5.37 -6.20 4.33
C PHE A 68 5.08 -6.44 2.85
N LEU A 69 5.47 -7.61 2.38
CA LEU A 69 5.21 -8.02 1.02
C LEU A 69 4.16 -9.11 1.00
N ALA A 70 3.24 -8.96 0.08
CA ALA A 70 2.27 -10.00 -0.22
C ALA A 70 2.75 -10.77 -1.43
N THR A 71 2.85 -12.07 -1.28
CA THR A 71 3.14 -12.98 -2.38
C THR A 71 1.84 -13.58 -2.84
N LEU A 72 1.47 -13.33 -4.08
CA LEU A 72 0.21 -13.79 -4.63
C LEU A 72 0.48 -14.77 -5.76
N THR A 73 -0.17 -15.91 -5.69
CA THR A 73 0.00 -16.99 -6.66
C THR A 73 -1.34 -17.26 -7.34
N GLY A 74 -1.33 -17.21 -8.67
CA GLY A 74 -2.52 -17.48 -9.46
C GLY A 74 -2.98 -18.93 -9.38
N PRO A 75 -4.11 -19.20 -9.99
CA PRO A 75 -4.77 -18.37 -10.99
C PRO A 75 -5.73 -17.36 -10.38
N GLY A 76 -5.95 -16.25 -11.07
CA GLY A 76 -6.94 -15.28 -10.68
C GLY A 76 -6.50 -13.84 -10.90
N ARG A 77 -7.40 -12.93 -10.59
CA ARG A 77 -7.14 -11.50 -10.75
C ARG A 77 -6.62 -10.90 -9.45
N VAL A 78 -5.71 -9.95 -9.60
CA VAL A 78 -5.21 -9.16 -8.48
C VAL A 78 -5.33 -7.70 -8.88
N ILE A 79 -5.90 -6.89 -8.01
CA ILE A 79 -6.07 -5.46 -8.24
C ILE A 79 -5.21 -4.71 -7.25
N VAL A 80 -4.40 -3.80 -7.76
CA VAL A 80 -3.53 -2.98 -6.94
C VAL A 80 -3.82 -1.51 -7.18
N GLN A 81 -3.45 -0.68 -6.22
CA GLN A 81 -3.56 0.77 -6.36
C GLN A 81 -2.17 1.35 -6.57
N SER A 82 -2.12 2.40 -7.39
CA SER A 82 -0.84 3.01 -7.70
C SER A 82 -0.35 3.99 -6.64
N MET A 83 -1.24 4.48 -5.79
CA MET A 83 -0.89 5.45 -4.77
C MET A 83 -1.37 4.98 -3.41
N THR A 84 -0.43 4.63 -2.54
CA THR A 84 -0.76 4.28 -1.16
C THR A 84 -0.73 5.54 -0.30
N LEU A 85 -1.34 5.46 0.88
CA LEU A 85 -1.30 6.56 1.82
C LEU A 85 0.14 6.87 2.23
N ALA A 86 0.95 5.84 2.44
CA ALA A 86 2.35 6.03 2.80
C ALA A 86 3.12 6.73 1.69
N LYS A 87 2.85 6.34 0.44
CA LYS A 87 3.50 6.98 -0.70
C LYS A 87 3.07 8.44 -0.84
N MET A 88 1.78 8.71 -0.66
CA MET A 88 1.28 10.07 -0.70
C MET A 88 1.93 10.91 0.39
N ARG A 89 2.06 10.37 1.58
CA ARG A 89 2.72 11.08 2.67
C ARG A 89 4.16 11.42 2.34
N ARG A 90 4.88 10.49 1.73
CA ARG A 90 6.26 10.74 1.33
C ARG A 90 6.37 11.81 0.25
N GLU A 91 5.42 11.84 -0.65
CA GLU A 91 5.43 12.86 -1.70
C GLU A 91 5.13 14.24 -1.15
N LEU A 92 4.26 14.32 -0.16
CA LEU A 92 3.90 15.60 0.44
C LEU A 92 4.93 16.09 1.45
N ALA A 93 5.67 15.20 2.07
CA ALA A 93 6.70 15.54 3.06
C ALA A 93 7.98 14.81 2.69
N PRO A 94 8.65 15.24 1.61
CA PRO A 94 9.75 14.46 1.05
C PRO A 94 10.99 14.39 1.93
N TYR A 95 11.13 15.28 2.87
CA TYR A 95 12.36 15.31 3.67
C TYR A 95 12.05 15.23 5.14
N PRO A 96 12.00 14.03 5.69
CA PRO A 96 11.94 13.88 7.14
C PRO A 96 13.30 14.21 7.70
N MET A 97 13.54 15.45 8.05
CA MET A 97 14.83 15.87 8.49
C MET A 97 14.91 15.86 9.98
N GLY A 98 15.89 15.14 10.48
CA GLY A 98 16.02 14.92 11.90
C GLY A 98 16.05 16.16 12.74
N GLY A 99 16.88 17.11 12.43
CA GLY A 99 16.94 18.33 13.19
C GLY A 99 15.98 19.40 12.75
N GLU A 100 15.20 19.11 11.74
CA GLU A 100 14.40 20.13 11.11
C GLU A 100 12.97 19.72 10.88
N GLU A 101 12.47 18.85 11.73
CA GLU A 101 11.09 18.46 11.62
C GLU A 101 10.16 19.65 11.71
N SER A 102 10.50 20.58 12.57
CA SER A 102 9.66 21.76 12.70
C SER A 102 9.64 22.57 11.41
N HIS A 103 10.76 22.60 10.73
CA HIS A 103 10.81 23.26 9.44
C HIS A 103 9.96 22.54 8.40
N GLY A 104 10.05 21.22 8.36
CA GLY A 104 9.22 20.42 7.48
C GLY A 104 7.73 20.60 7.77
N LEU A 105 7.41 20.60 9.05
CA LEU A 105 6.02 20.84 9.45
C LEU A 105 5.60 22.26 9.11
N GLY A 106 6.52 23.21 9.20
CA GLY A 106 6.24 24.57 8.79
C GLY A 106 5.89 24.68 7.33
N VAL A 107 6.61 23.95 6.49
CA VAL A 107 6.32 23.92 5.06
C VAL A 107 4.94 23.35 4.81
N LEU A 108 4.60 22.24 5.44
CA LEU A 108 3.28 21.65 5.30
C LEU A 108 2.22 22.58 5.84
N GLY A 109 2.46 23.21 6.98
CA GLY A 109 1.55 24.18 7.53
C GLY A 109 1.33 25.35 6.59
N SER A 110 2.40 25.82 5.99
CA SER A 110 2.31 26.90 5.02
C SER A 110 1.45 26.51 3.82
N VAL A 111 1.61 25.28 3.34
CA VAL A 111 0.82 24.81 2.21
C VAL A 111 -0.65 24.75 2.57
N PHE A 112 -0.97 24.21 3.74
CA PHE A 112 -2.36 24.05 4.14
C PHE A 112 -3.00 25.31 4.66
N ASN A 113 -2.22 26.24 5.17
CA ASN A 113 -2.73 27.50 5.70
C ASN A 113 -2.58 28.66 4.75
N SER A 114 -2.09 28.41 3.56
CA SER A 114 -1.85 29.51 2.64
C SER A 114 -3.12 30.17 2.13
N GLU A 115 -4.25 29.52 2.29
CA GLU A 115 -5.51 30.12 1.92
C GLU A 115 -6.02 31.09 2.96
N ASP A 116 -5.44 31.07 4.11
CA ASP A 116 -5.83 32.01 5.17
C ASP A 116 -5.18 33.36 4.95
#